data_7343670ccbd7c62deece9524a87e8f98
#
_entry.id   7343670ccbd7c62deece9524a87e8f98
#
_cell.length_a   1.000
_cell.length_b   1.000
_cell.length_c   1.000
_cell.angle_alpha   90.00
_cell.angle_beta   90.00
_cell.angle_gamma   90.00
#
_symmetry.space_group_name_H-M   'P 1'
#
loop_
_entity.id
_entity.type
_entity.pdbx_description
1 polymer ?
#
loop_
_entity_poly.entity_id
_entity_poly.type
_entity_poly.pdbx_seq_one_letter_code
_entity_poly.pdbx_strand_id
1 'polypeptide(L)'
;MKLTECILTATFFIIASVPALSAKEGSIPRTSSGQPDLTGNYDAATLTPLERPVQFGDKAFFTSKEAKAVADRERGFQEKGAAQSDSDREAPPEGGSKVVGLEETATGGNEFGAGNVGAYNLFWMDRGTDVNVIDDKIPTSILLEPKNGRLPPMAPEAQQAFITQMVSLARPNDGTAWWVETDGAGPYDGPESLPLRERCLIGFTGVAPTLPALYNNYKRIEQTDDYIVILLEMVHDARIVRLKQDDRTIEHLGPEVQLWLGDSIGWWEDDTLVVDTTNFLPQEGGSAAKHVVERFTMMPGGDVLYHFTVEDPLIWTAPWAGQYLWRASDESVYEYACHEGNYAMENVLRGARLLEAEALGQPLPETR
;
A
#
# COMPACT_ATOMS: atom_id res chain seq x y z
N MET A 1 -40.57 -69.16 17.15
CA MET A 1 -40.55 -68.44 15.84
C MET A 1 -40.45 -66.94 16.09
N LYS A 2 -39.29 -66.39 16.02
CA LYS A 2 -39.06 -64.89 16.05
C LYS A 2 -38.27 -64.53 14.81
N LEU A 3 -38.89 -63.77 13.92
CA LEU A 3 -38.24 -63.18 12.77
C LEU A 3 -37.35 -62.01 13.25
N THR A 4 -36.11 -62.05 12.84
CA THR A 4 -35.13 -60.95 13.04
C THR A 4 -35.07 -60.18 11.73
N GLU A 5 -35.55 -58.96 11.74
CA GLU A 5 -35.43 -58.02 10.59
C GLU A 5 -34.01 -57.44 10.54
N CYS A 6 -33.32 -57.66 9.44
CA CYS A 6 -32.06 -56.95 9.10
C CYS A 6 -32.38 -55.61 8.45
N ILE A 7 -32.08 -54.51 9.14
CA ILE A 7 -32.12 -53.17 8.58
C ILE A 7 -30.78 -52.92 7.90
N LEU A 8 -30.80 -52.80 6.56
CA LEU A 8 -29.67 -52.41 5.75
C LEU A 8 -29.61 -50.88 5.71
N THR A 9 -28.65 -50.29 6.42
CA THR A 9 -28.42 -48.84 6.38
C THR A 9 -27.53 -48.49 5.18
N ALA A 10 -28.12 -47.95 4.14
CA ALA A 10 -27.37 -47.41 2.99
C ALA A 10 -26.80 -46.04 3.34
N THR A 11 -25.50 -45.95 3.52
CA THR A 11 -24.78 -44.69 3.71
C THR A 11 -24.58 -44.04 2.34
N PHE A 12 -25.33 -43.00 2.08
CA PHE A 12 -25.12 -42.14 0.90
C PHE A 12 -23.92 -41.22 1.15
N PHE A 13 -22.82 -41.47 0.46
CA PHE A 13 -21.72 -40.52 0.36
C PHE A 13 -22.12 -39.39 -0.61
N ILE A 14 -22.45 -38.23 -0.06
CA ILE A 14 -22.57 -37.00 -0.87
C ILE A 14 -21.15 -36.52 -1.17
N ILE A 15 -20.69 -36.80 -2.37
CA ILE A 15 -19.49 -36.17 -2.91
C ILE A 15 -19.89 -34.70 -3.22
N ALA A 16 -19.57 -33.80 -2.32
CA ALA A 16 -19.64 -32.36 -2.60
C ALA A 16 -18.60 -32.04 -3.70
N SER A 17 -19.05 -31.89 -4.92
CA SER A 17 -18.26 -31.31 -5.99
C SER A 17 -17.98 -29.86 -5.62
N VAL A 18 -16.74 -29.56 -5.24
CA VAL A 18 -16.24 -28.18 -5.19
C VAL A 18 -16.34 -27.64 -6.60
N PRO A 19 -17.08 -26.55 -6.87
CA PRO A 19 -17.05 -25.95 -8.18
C PRO A 19 -15.61 -25.47 -8.43
N ALA A 20 -14.99 -26.01 -9.48
CA ALA A 20 -13.80 -25.42 -10.04
C ALA A 20 -14.15 -23.96 -10.39
N LEU A 21 -13.40 -22.98 -9.88
CA LEU A 21 -13.46 -21.61 -10.36
C LEU A 21 -13.16 -21.66 -11.87
N SER A 22 -14.22 -21.69 -12.65
CA SER A 22 -14.12 -21.49 -14.10
C SER A 22 -13.72 -20.03 -14.28
N ALA A 23 -12.54 -19.78 -14.84
CA ALA A 23 -12.19 -18.46 -15.34
C ALA A 23 -13.37 -18.01 -16.22
N LYS A 24 -13.97 -16.87 -15.88
CA LYS A 24 -15.00 -16.24 -16.72
C LYS A 24 -14.37 -15.93 -18.07
N GLU A 25 -14.59 -16.73 -19.09
CA GLU A 25 -14.44 -16.32 -20.50
C GLU A 25 -15.46 -15.22 -20.76
N GLY A 26 -15.12 -13.96 -20.40
CA GLY A 26 -15.95 -12.78 -20.63
C GLY A 26 -15.31 -11.90 -21.68
N SER A 27 -16.12 -11.35 -22.59
CA SER A 27 -15.69 -10.25 -23.45
C SER A 27 -15.34 -9.05 -22.56
N ILE A 28 -14.26 -8.33 -22.91
CA ILE A 28 -13.88 -7.06 -22.25
C ILE A 28 -15.05 -6.06 -22.43
N PRO A 29 -15.63 -5.49 -21.36
CA PRO A 29 -16.65 -4.45 -21.46
C PRO A 29 -16.05 -3.22 -22.14
N ARG A 30 -16.89 -2.51 -22.93
CA ARG A 30 -16.45 -1.33 -23.68
C ARG A 30 -17.40 -0.17 -23.48
N THR A 31 -16.83 1.02 -23.45
CA THR A 31 -17.57 2.28 -23.47
C THR A 31 -18.27 2.51 -24.81
N SER A 32 -19.09 3.53 -24.89
CA SER A 32 -19.75 3.96 -26.14
C SER A 32 -18.75 4.40 -27.22
N SER A 33 -17.55 4.86 -26.83
CA SER A 33 -16.44 5.22 -27.72
C SER A 33 -15.61 4.01 -28.18
N GLY A 34 -15.93 2.80 -27.69
CA GLY A 34 -15.28 1.55 -28.07
C GLY A 34 -14.03 1.19 -27.29
N GLN A 35 -13.58 2.04 -26.39
CA GLN A 35 -12.45 1.76 -25.49
C GLN A 35 -12.85 0.75 -24.41
N PRO A 36 -11.91 -0.04 -23.84
CA PRO A 36 -12.20 -0.83 -22.65
C PRO A 36 -12.81 0.03 -21.55
N ASP A 37 -13.85 -0.45 -20.89
CA ASP A 37 -14.47 0.22 -19.76
C ASP A 37 -13.79 -0.18 -18.46
N LEU A 38 -12.95 0.71 -17.96
CA LEU A 38 -12.21 0.51 -16.70
C LEU A 38 -13.04 0.94 -15.47
N THR A 39 -14.26 1.44 -15.65
CA THR A 39 -15.12 1.88 -14.54
C THR A 39 -15.41 0.73 -13.59
N GLY A 40 -15.07 0.89 -12.31
CA GLY A 40 -15.31 -0.15 -11.32
C GLY A 40 -14.52 0.05 -10.03
N ASN A 41 -14.79 -0.83 -9.09
CA ASN A 41 -14.02 -0.96 -7.86
C ASN A 41 -13.03 -2.12 -7.99
N TYR A 42 -11.85 -1.94 -7.45
CA TYR A 42 -10.75 -2.90 -7.54
C TYR A 42 -10.08 -3.07 -6.18
N ASP A 43 -9.81 -4.31 -5.82
CA ASP A 43 -8.92 -4.65 -4.72
C ASP A 43 -7.49 -4.87 -5.27
N ALA A 44 -6.57 -4.06 -4.79
CA ALA A 44 -5.16 -4.11 -5.18
C ALA A 44 -4.27 -4.83 -4.13
N ALA A 45 -4.88 -5.43 -3.10
CA ALA A 45 -4.16 -6.20 -2.09
C ALA A 45 -3.55 -7.48 -2.69
N THR A 46 -2.32 -7.78 -2.32
CA THR A 46 -1.64 -9.01 -2.75
C THR A 46 -0.51 -9.39 -1.82
N LEU A 47 -0.33 -10.70 -1.62
CA LEU A 47 0.81 -11.27 -0.90
C LEU A 47 2.07 -11.40 -1.76
N THR A 48 2.01 -11.03 -3.05
CA THR A 48 3.20 -10.95 -3.90
C THR A 48 4.08 -9.81 -3.39
N PRO A 49 5.32 -10.08 -2.95
CA PRO A 49 6.19 -9.04 -2.42
C PRO A 49 6.53 -7.99 -3.47
N LEU A 50 6.72 -6.74 -3.07
CA LEU A 50 7.25 -5.71 -3.98
C LEU A 50 8.59 -6.17 -4.55
N GLU A 51 9.53 -6.49 -3.69
CA GLU A 51 10.85 -7.01 -4.07
C GLU A 51 10.94 -8.51 -3.89
N ARG A 52 11.72 -9.17 -4.75
CA ARG A 52 12.00 -10.61 -4.62
C ARG A 52 12.80 -10.87 -3.36
N PRO A 53 12.28 -11.68 -2.42
CA PRO A 53 13.00 -12.05 -1.23
C PRO A 53 14.36 -12.70 -1.55
N VAL A 54 15.39 -12.36 -0.77
CA VAL A 54 16.80 -12.76 -1.02
C VAL A 54 16.96 -14.27 -1.18
N GLN A 55 16.21 -15.05 -0.41
CA GLN A 55 16.25 -16.52 -0.43
C GLN A 55 15.82 -17.14 -1.78
N PHE A 56 15.13 -16.40 -2.63
CA PHE A 56 14.74 -16.88 -3.96
C PHE A 56 15.77 -16.58 -5.05
N GLY A 57 16.82 -15.79 -4.77
CA GLY A 57 17.87 -15.48 -5.74
C GLY A 57 17.29 -14.96 -7.05
N ASP A 58 17.59 -15.65 -8.15
CA ASP A 58 17.09 -15.30 -9.50
C ASP A 58 15.77 -15.99 -9.88
N LYS A 59 15.16 -16.73 -8.96
CA LYS A 59 13.93 -17.45 -9.21
C LYS A 59 12.75 -16.49 -9.40
N ALA A 60 12.34 -16.27 -10.63
CA ALA A 60 11.31 -15.31 -11.00
C ALA A 60 9.87 -15.74 -10.63
N PHE A 61 9.61 -17.05 -10.47
CA PHE A 61 8.27 -17.57 -10.23
C PHE A 61 8.24 -18.56 -9.07
N PHE A 62 7.20 -18.47 -8.25
CA PHE A 62 6.86 -19.50 -7.27
C PHE A 62 6.37 -20.78 -7.95
N THR A 63 6.58 -21.91 -7.31
CA THR A 63 5.76 -23.10 -7.52
C THR A 63 4.43 -22.94 -6.79
N SER A 64 3.38 -23.71 -7.19
CA SER A 64 2.10 -23.70 -6.49
C SER A 64 2.24 -24.05 -4.98
N LYS A 65 3.21 -24.91 -4.63
CA LYS A 65 3.50 -25.25 -3.24
C LYS A 65 4.05 -24.04 -2.45
N GLU A 66 4.95 -23.27 -3.05
CA GLU A 66 5.52 -22.09 -2.41
C GLU A 66 4.49 -20.97 -2.28
N ALA A 67 3.68 -20.75 -3.32
CA ALA A 67 2.57 -19.81 -3.29
C ALA A 67 1.58 -20.14 -2.16
N LYS A 68 1.19 -21.42 -2.05
CA LYS A 68 0.35 -21.89 -0.96
C LYS A 68 1.00 -21.64 0.41
N ALA A 69 2.31 -21.85 0.55
CA ALA A 69 3.00 -21.61 1.82
C ALA A 69 3.01 -20.11 2.22
N VAL A 70 3.02 -19.19 1.24
CA VAL A 70 2.86 -17.74 1.49
C VAL A 70 1.45 -17.46 2.02
N ALA A 71 0.41 -17.96 1.35
CA ALA A 71 -0.99 -17.80 1.77
C ALA A 71 -1.28 -18.44 3.13
N ASP A 72 -0.76 -19.64 3.39
CA ASP A 72 -0.93 -20.33 4.68
C ASP A 72 -0.26 -19.56 5.84
N ARG A 73 0.89 -18.93 5.59
CA ARG A 73 1.57 -18.07 6.59
C ARG A 73 0.73 -16.86 6.94
N GLU A 74 0.19 -16.17 5.93
CA GLU A 74 -0.68 -15.02 6.16
C GLU A 74 -1.93 -15.41 6.96
N ARG A 75 -2.59 -16.49 6.58
CA ARG A 75 -3.75 -17.01 7.32
C ARG A 75 -3.39 -17.29 8.78
N GLY A 76 -2.27 -17.99 9.03
CA GLY A 76 -1.81 -18.25 10.38
C GLY A 76 -1.45 -17.00 11.18
N PHE A 77 -0.99 -15.93 10.51
CA PHE A 77 -0.76 -14.63 11.12
C PHE A 77 -2.07 -13.95 11.52
N GLN A 78 -3.07 -13.94 10.63
CA GLN A 78 -4.40 -13.38 10.90
C GLN A 78 -5.13 -14.16 12.01
N GLU A 79 -5.07 -15.50 12.00
CA GLU A 79 -5.65 -16.35 13.06
C GLU A 79 -5.04 -16.04 14.43
N LYS A 80 -3.72 -15.88 14.52
CA LYS A 80 -3.03 -15.47 15.75
C LYS A 80 -3.45 -14.06 16.20
N GLY A 81 -3.58 -13.13 15.26
CA GLY A 81 -4.00 -11.78 15.54
C GLY A 81 -5.46 -11.65 16.00
N ALA A 82 -6.33 -12.53 15.52
CA ALA A 82 -7.72 -12.60 15.94
C ALA A 82 -7.92 -13.34 17.29
N ALA A 83 -6.85 -13.94 17.83
CA ALA A 83 -6.94 -14.64 19.12
C ALA A 83 -7.26 -13.66 20.25
N GLN A 84 -7.99 -14.14 21.25
CA GLN A 84 -8.33 -13.34 22.41
C GLN A 84 -7.06 -12.90 23.16
N SER A 85 -7.01 -11.62 23.55
CA SER A 85 -5.92 -11.09 24.36
C SER A 85 -5.81 -11.79 25.71
N ASP A 86 -4.58 -12.06 26.15
CA ASP A 86 -4.33 -12.57 27.49
C ASP A 86 -4.63 -11.48 28.52
N SER A 87 -5.59 -11.73 29.41
CA SER A 87 -5.98 -10.79 30.48
C SER A 87 -4.88 -10.61 31.55
N ASP A 88 -4.00 -11.61 31.68
CA ASP A 88 -2.96 -11.67 32.69
C ASP A 88 -1.58 -11.22 32.14
N ARG A 89 -1.53 -10.72 30.91
CA ARG A 89 -0.31 -10.21 30.30
C ARG A 89 0.30 -9.05 31.11
N GLU A 90 1.62 -8.96 31.10
CA GLU A 90 2.34 -7.85 31.71
C GLU A 90 2.01 -6.51 31.03
N ALA A 91 2.05 -5.44 31.78
CA ALA A 91 1.97 -4.09 31.21
C ALA A 91 3.17 -3.82 30.29
N PRO A 92 3.01 -3.06 29.21
CA PRO A 92 4.13 -2.66 28.37
C PRO A 92 5.18 -1.89 29.22
N PRO A 93 6.46 -1.94 28.84
CA PRO A 93 7.48 -1.20 29.55
C PRO A 93 7.20 0.30 29.51
N GLU A 94 7.65 1.02 30.52
CA GLU A 94 7.58 2.49 30.55
C GLU A 94 8.29 3.05 29.30
N GLY A 95 7.62 3.98 28.60
CA GLY A 95 8.08 4.50 27.30
C GLY A 95 7.62 3.68 26.08
N GLY A 96 6.82 2.62 26.28
CA GLY A 96 6.28 1.78 25.22
C GLY A 96 7.23 0.67 24.76
N SER A 97 6.75 -0.16 23.84
CA SER A 97 7.57 -1.17 23.19
C SER A 97 8.59 -0.52 22.27
N LYS A 98 9.79 -1.09 22.19
CA LYS A 98 10.78 -0.64 21.19
C LYS A 98 10.16 -0.79 19.80
N VAL A 99 10.39 0.21 18.96
CA VAL A 99 10.05 0.11 17.53
C VAL A 99 10.89 -1.04 16.97
N VAL A 100 10.23 -2.12 16.62
CA VAL A 100 10.87 -3.26 15.98
C VAL A 100 11.13 -2.89 14.54
N GLY A 101 12.29 -3.25 14.02
CA GLY A 101 12.63 -2.98 12.64
C GLY A 101 11.63 -3.60 11.66
N LEU A 102 11.48 -3.00 10.48
CA LEU A 102 10.61 -3.47 9.41
C LEU A 102 10.83 -4.96 9.05
N GLU A 103 12.02 -5.51 9.29
CA GLU A 103 12.34 -6.92 9.06
C GLU A 103 11.59 -7.87 10.01
N GLU A 104 11.41 -7.50 11.27
CA GLU A 104 10.65 -8.31 12.23
C GLU A 104 9.15 -8.22 11.98
N THR A 105 8.65 -7.09 11.50
CA THR A 105 7.25 -6.96 11.06
C THR A 105 6.98 -7.76 9.79
N ALA A 106 7.91 -7.81 8.85
CA ALA A 106 7.80 -8.58 7.62
C ALA A 106 7.91 -10.10 7.87
N THR A 107 8.56 -10.54 8.94
CA THR A 107 8.72 -11.95 9.31
C THR A 107 7.66 -12.48 10.29
N GLY A 108 6.68 -11.64 10.69
CA GLY A 108 5.60 -12.06 11.56
C GLY A 108 5.98 -12.08 13.06
N GLY A 109 6.83 -11.17 13.48
CA GLY A 109 7.09 -10.92 14.91
C GLY A 109 5.77 -10.63 15.66
N ASN A 110 5.71 -11.04 16.92
CA ASN A 110 4.50 -11.02 17.77
C ASN A 110 3.92 -9.62 18.08
N GLU A 111 4.46 -8.56 17.49
CA GLU A 111 4.11 -7.18 17.86
C GLU A 111 2.86 -6.63 17.16
N PHE A 112 2.39 -7.30 16.11
CA PHE A 112 1.09 -7.05 15.49
C PHE A 112 0.15 -8.20 15.83
N GLY A 113 -0.38 -8.23 17.03
CA GLY A 113 -1.27 -9.35 17.35
C GLY A 113 -2.03 -9.17 18.65
N ALA A 114 -3.11 -9.91 18.76
CA ALA A 114 -3.86 -10.03 19.99
C ALA A 114 -2.93 -10.40 21.15
N GLY A 115 -3.07 -9.72 22.27
CA GLY A 115 -2.28 -9.96 23.46
C GLY A 115 -1.24 -8.89 23.77
N ASN A 116 -0.79 -8.11 22.81
CA ASN A 116 0.13 -7.00 23.07
C ASN A 116 -0.61 -5.68 23.28
N VAL A 117 -0.35 -5.02 24.40
CA VAL A 117 -0.86 -3.67 24.66
C VAL A 117 -0.10 -2.70 23.74
N GLY A 118 -0.85 -1.90 22.96
CA GLY A 118 -0.27 -0.94 22.00
C GLY A 118 0.11 -1.54 20.66
N ALA A 119 -0.12 -2.84 20.43
CA ALA A 119 0.03 -3.44 19.11
C ALA A 119 -1.05 -2.94 18.15
N TYR A 120 -0.72 -2.91 16.85
CA TYR A 120 -1.70 -2.57 15.82
C TYR A 120 -2.76 -3.66 15.73
N ASN A 121 -4.04 -3.25 15.61
CA ASN A 121 -5.13 -4.21 15.50
C ASN A 121 -5.15 -4.81 14.10
N LEU A 122 -4.89 -6.12 13.99
CA LEU A 122 -4.87 -6.87 12.74
C LEU A 122 -6.21 -6.86 11.99
N PHE A 123 -7.31 -6.56 12.66
CA PHE A 123 -8.61 -6.38 12.02
C PHE A 123 -8.58 -5.34 10.88
N TRP A 124 -7.73 -4.31 11.02
CA TRP A 124 -7.59 -3.24 10.03
C TRP A 124 -6.57 -3.55 8.93
N MET A 125 -5.84 -4.67 9.05
CA MET A 125 -4.85 -5.05 8.07
C MET A 125 -5.47 -5.88 6.96
N ASP A 126 -5.27 -5.45 5.73
CA ASP A 126 -5.66 -6.16 4.53
C ASP A 126 -4.49 -6.19 3.54
N ARG A 127 -3.64 -7.20 3.71
CA ARG A 127 -2.52 -7.46 2.79
C ARG A 127 -2.91 -8.36 1.63
N GLY A 128 -4.18 -8.73 1.54
CA GLY A 128 -4.68 -9.75 0.63
C GLY A 128 -4.53 -11.18 1.17
N THR A 129 -5.11 -12.12 0.45
CA THR A 129 -5.17 -13.54 0.83
C THR A 129 -4.24 -14.42 0.01
N ASP A 130 -3.84 -13.95 -1.17
CA ASP A 130 -3.11 -14.72 -2.17
C ASP A 130 -2.05 -13.89 -2.90
N VAL A 131 -1.13 -14.59 -3.54
CA VAL A 131 -0.17 -14.02 -4.49
C VAL A 131 -0.83 -13.85 -5.87
N ASN A 132 -0.28 -12.95 -6.70
CA ASN A 132 -0.75 -12.77 -8.07
C ASN A 132 -0.51 -14.02 -8.91
N VAL A 133 -1.43 -14.28 -9.84
CA VAL A 133 -1.27 -15.24 -10.94
C VAL A 133 -1.49 -14.45 -12.23
N ILE A 134 -0.45 -14.35 -13.07
CA ILE A 134 -0.45 -13.61 -14.33
C ILE A 134 0.03 -14.56 -15.41
N ASP A 135 -0.78 -14.80 -16.44
CA ASP A 135 -0.48 -15.74 -17.53
C ASP A 135 -0.02 -17.13 -17.02
N ASP A 136 -0.78 -17.71 -16.09
CA ASP A 136 -0.50 -19.01 -15.45
C ASP A 136 0.83 -19.06 -14.66
N LYS A 137 1.48 -17.92 -14.45
CA LYS A 137 2.72 -17.81 -13.68
C LYS A 137 2.47 -17.07 -12.36
N ILE A 138 3.21 -17.46 -11.34
CA ILE A 138 3.09 -16.89 -9.99
C ILE A 138 4.39 -16.12 -9.70
N PRO A 139 4.44 -14.79 -9.91
CA PRO A 139 5.67 -14.03 -9.75
C PRO A 139 6.13 -13.99 -8.28
N THR A 140 7.46 -14.04 -8.08
CA THR A 140 8.08 -13.93 -6.74
C THR A 140 8.26 -12.48 -6.29
N SER A 141 7.95 -11.51 -7.16
CA SER A 141 7.97 -10.07 -6.88
C SER A 141 7.03 -9.33 -7.81
N ILE A 142 6.53 -8.17 -7.37
CA ILE A 142 5.85 -7.20 -8.23
C ILE A 142 6.86 -6.63 -9.23
N LEU A 143 8.10 -6.36 -8.77
CA LEU A 143 9.15 -5.83 -9.63
C LEU A 143 9.60 -6.83 -10.70
N LEU A 144 9.66 -6.34 -11.94
CA LEU A 144 10.14 -7.05 -13.14
C LEU A 144 11.53 -6.58 -13.58
N GLU A 145 11.79 -5.30 -13.41
CA GLU A 145 13.04 -4.62 -13.73
C GLU A 145 13.49 -3.78 -12.52
N PRO A 146 14.78 -3.94 -12.15
CA PRO A 146 15.82 -4.84 -12.69
C PRO A 146 15.45 -6.32 -12.60
N LYS A 147 16.05 -7.15 -13.46
CA LYS A 147 15.73 -8.60 -13.60
C LYS A 147 15.86 -9.43 -12.32
N ASN A 148 16.64 -8.95 -11.36
CA ASN A 148 16.74 -9.58 -10.04
C ASN A 148 15.44 -9.39 -9.20
N GLY A 149 14.47 -8.61 -9.70
CA GLY A 149 13.19 -8.33 -9.01
C GLY A 149 13.34 -7.49 -7.76
N ARG A 150 14.35 -6.61 -7.70
CA ARG A 150 14.62 -5.70 -6.59
C ARG A 150 14.82 -4.29 -7.08
N LEU A 151 14.57 -3.32 -6.21
CA LEU A 151 14.86 -1.92 -6.51
C LEU A 151 16.35 -1.72 -6.85
N PRO A 152 16.66 -0.83 -7.79
CA PRO A 152 18.03 -0.44 -8.04
C PRO A 152 18.63 0.23 -6.80
N PRO A 153 19.97 0.30 -6.67
CA PRO A 153 20.59 1.06 -5.62
C PRO A 153 20.14 2.53 -5.62
N MET A 154 20.02 3.11 -4.45
CA MET A 154 19.77 4.55 -4.34
C MET A 154 20.99 5.35 -4.83
N ALA A 155 20.74 6.54 -5.37
CA ALA A 155 21.78 7.52 -5.63
C ALA A 155 22.47 7.90 -4.30
N PRO A 156 23.79 8.18 -4.28
CA PRO A 156 24.54 8.40 -3.04
C PRO A 156 23.93 9.47 -2.14
N GLU A 157 23.50 10.59 -2.70
CA GLU A 157 22.89 11.70 -1.97
C GLU A 157 21.54 11.30 -1.36
N ALA A 158 20.71 10.58 -2.11
CA ALA A 158 19.44 10.06 -1.63
C ALA A 158 19.64 9.00 -0.52
N GLN A 159 20.61 8.12 -0.68
CA GLN A 159 20.97 7.13 0.34
C GLN A 159 21.40 7.81 1.63
N GLN A 160 22.24 8.86 1.55
CA GLN A 160 22.67 9.60 2.74
C GLN A 160 21.49 10.31 3.42
N ALA A 161 20.59 10.93 2.65
CA ALA A 161 19.39 11.57 3.18
C ALA A 161 18.47 10.54 3.88
N PHE A 162 18.26 9.39 3.26
CA PHE A 162 17.49 8.29 3.83
C PHE A 162 18.09 7.78 5.15
N ILE A 163 19.41 7.54 5.20
CA ILE A 163 20.11 7.12 6.42
C ILE A 163 19.92 8.17 7.52
N THR A 164 20.08 9.45 7.19
CA THR A 164 19.90 10.55 8.16
C THR A 164 18.49 10.55 8.74
N GLN A 165 17.47 10.38 7.89
CA GLN A 165 16.07 10.29 8.29
C GLN A 165 15.84 9.06 9.19
N MET A 166 16.34 7.89 8.80
CA MET A 166 16.20 6.67 9.60
C MET A 166 16.85 6.78 10.97
N VAL A 167 18.04 7.39 11.05
CA VAL A 167 18.72 7.65 12.33
C VAL A 167 17.89 8.60 13.21
N SER A 168 17.28 9.61 12.63
CA SER A 168 16.38 10.53 13.35
C SER A 168 15.14 9.81 13.89
N LEU A 169 14.50 8.97 13.07
CA LEU A 169 13.33 8.18 13.49
C LEU A 169 13.68 7.13 14.56
N ALA A 170 14.88 6.57 14.49
CA ALA A 170 15.35 5.57 15.46
C ALA A 170 15.85 6.19 16.78
N ARG A 171 15.82 7.51 16.93
CA ARG A 171 16.24 8.17 18.17
C ARG A 171 15.35 7.71 19.32
N PRO A 172 15.93 7.24 20.44
CA PRO A 172 15.15 6.85 21.60
C PRO A 172 14.32 8.02 22.12
N ASN A 173 13.07 7.76 22.48
CA ASN A 173 12.29 8.71 23.26
C ASN A 173 12.75 8.59 24.73
N ASP A 174 13.67 9.47 25.13
CA ASP A 174 14.19 9.56 26.49
C ASP A 174 13.44 10.60 27.35
N GLY A 175 12.35 11.14 26.82
CA GLY A 175 11.56 12.17 27.50
C GLY A 175 12.22 13.55 27.53
N THR A 176 13.24 13.80 26.70
CA THR A 176 13.91 15.10 26.62
C THR A 176 13.54 15.87 25.36
N ALA A 177 13.50 17.20 25.46
CA ALA A 177 13.28 18.11 24.31
C ALA A 177 14.64 18.43 23.63
N TRP A 178 15.33 17.44 23.12
CA TRP A 178 16.68 17.59 22.52
C TRP A 178 16.76 18.63 21.41
N TRP A 179 15.64 18.92 20.75
CA TRP A 179 15.56 19.89 19.63
C TRP A 179 15.65 21.33 20.09
N VAL A 180 15.42 21.60 21.39
CA VAL A 180 15.53 22.97 21.96
C VAL A 180 16.96 23.49 21.91
N GLU A 181 17.95 22.60 21.92
CA GLU A 181 19.39 22.94 21.86
C GLU A 181 19.92 22.99 20.41
N THR A 182 19.08 22.70 19.41
CA THR A 182 19.49 22.70 17.99
C THR A 182 19.09 23.98 17.29
N ASP A 183 19.99 24.51 16.46
CA ASP A 183 19.69 25.68 15.62
C ASP A 183 18.72 25.32 14.49
N GLY A 184 17.79 26.20 14.20
CA GLY A 184 16.85 26.08 13.08
C GLY A 184 15.46 25.60 13.48
N ALA A 185 14.66 25.18 12.49
CA ALA A 185 13.31 24.71 12.70
C ALA A 185 13.31 23.35 13.43
N GLY A 186 12.51 23.26 14.48
CA GLY A 186 12.34 22.02 15.26
C GLY A 186 11.38 21.03 14.59
N PRO A 187 11.49 19.74 14.94
CA PRO A 187 10.64 18.69 14.35
C PRO A 187 9.18 18.79 14.78
N TYR A 188 8.87 19.60 15.78
CA TYR A 188 7.53 19.75 16.37
C TYR A 188 7.07 21.21 16.49
N ASP A 189 7.64 22.12 15.69
CA ASP A 189 7.28 23.56 15.76
C ASP A 189 5.81 23.81 15.39
N GLY A 190 5.27 23.00 14.49
CA GLY A 190 3.87 23.07 14.08
C GLY A 190 3.47 21.83 13.27
N PRO A 191 2.21 21.77 12.83
CA PRO A 191 1.74 20.69 11.96
C PRO A 191 2.60 20.53 10.69
N GLU A 192 3.13 21.63 10.16
CA GLU A 192 3.94 21.65 8.95
C GLU A 192 5.26 20.89 9.10
N SER A 193 5.74 20.70 10.31
CA SER A 193 6.93 19.91 10.61
C SER A 193 6.69 18.40 10.54
N LEU A 194 5.42 17.97 10.53
CA LEU A 194 5.03 16.56 10.47
C LEU A 194 4.87 16.08 9.03
N PRO A 195 5.10 14.79 8.74
CA PRO A 195 4.89 14.19 7.43
C PRO A 195 3.46 14.41 6.89
N LEU A 196 3.30 14.47 5.57
CA LEU A 196 2.01 14.72 4.92
C LEU A 196 0.94 13.70 5.30
N ARG A 197 1.33 12.43 5.48
CA ARG A 197 0.44 11.34 5.90
C ARG A 197 -0.07 11.52 7.32
N GLU A 198 0.75 12.01 8.25
CA GLU A 198 0.35 12.30 9.62
C GLU A 198 -0.57 13.52 9.69
N ARG A 199 -0.48 14.40 8.70
CA ARG A 199 -1.35 15.56 8.52
C ARG A 199 -2.62 15.24 7.75
N CYS A 200 -2.85 14.00 7.34
CA CYS A 200 -3.98 13.58 6.51
C CYS A 200 -4.09 14.33 5.17
N LEU A 201 -2.98 14.75 4.59
CA LEU A 201 -2.96 15.48 3.32
C LEU A 201 -2.79 14.56 2.11
N ILE A 202 -2.12 13.42 2.30
CA ILE A 202 -1.91 12.41 1.26
C ILE A 202 -1.69 11.04 1.90
N GLY A 203 -2.24 10.00 1.27
CA GLY A 203 -1.96 8.61 1.62
C GLY A 203 -0.70 8.09 0.93
N PHE A 204 -0.02 7.12 1.53
CA PHE A 204 1.16 6.50 0.91
C PHE A 204 0.82 5.60 -0.30
N THR A 205 -0.47 5.31 -0.54
CA THR A 205 -0.94 4.61 -1.74
C THR A 205 -1.37 5.55 -2.87
N GLY A 206 -1.39 6.89 -2.62
CA GLY A 206 -1.92 7.89 -3.54
C GLY A 206 -0.99 8.24 -4.69
N VAL A 207 0.31 8.21 -4.45
CA VAL A 207 1.32 8.66 -5.44
C VAL A 207 1.63 7.54 -6.43
N ALA A 208 1.69 7.88 -7.73
CA ALA A 208 2.14 6.93 -8.75
C ALA A 208 3.61 6.51 -8.53
N PRO A 209 3.97 5.22 -8.74
CA PRO A 209 3.05 4.11 -8.98
C PRO A 209 2.25 3.78 -7.73
N THR A 210 1.00 3.42 -7.90
CA THR A 210 0.16 2.96 -6.81
C THR A 210 0.57 1.54 -6.43
N LEU A 211 1.10 1.36 -5.23
CA LEU A 211 1.58 0.06 -4.74
C LEU A 211 0.63 -0.51 -3.68
N PRO A 212 0.55 -1.84 -3.50
CA PRO A 212 -0.20 -2.42 -2.40
C PRO A 212 0.41 -2.03 -1.06
N ALA A 213 -0.46 -1.87 -0.06
CA ALA A 213 -0.11 -1.47 1.30
C ALA A 213 -0.64 -2.47 2.33
N LEU A 214 -0.40 -2.17 3.61
CA LEU A 214 -0.88 -3.01 4.71
C LEU A 214 -2.40 -2.98 4.87
N TYR A 215 -3.07 -1.93 4.36
CA TYR A 215 -4.52 -1.72 4.46
C TYR A 215 -4.96 -0.65 3.46
N ASN A 216 -6.28 -0.49 3.26
CA ASN A 216 -6.91 0.46 2.33
C ASN A 216 -6.40 0.30 0.90
N ASN A 217 -6.49 -0.94 0.39
CA ASN A 217 -6.03 -1.30 -0.94
C ASN A 217 -7.09 -1.11 -2.02
N TYR A 218 -8.30 -0.72 -1.67
CA TYR A 218 -9.37 -0.50 -2.62
C TYR A 218 -9.13 0.76 -3.45
N LYS A 219 -9.50 0.64 -4.71
CA LYS A 219 -9.42 1.70 -5.70
C LYS A 219 -10.71 1.74 -6.50
N ARG A 220 -11.13 2.94 -6.87
CA ARG A 220 -12.25 3.12 -7.78
C ARG A 220 -11.78 3.87 -9.01
N ILE A 221 -12.11 3.36 -10.18
CA ILE A 221 -11.90 4.05 -11.45
C ILE A 221 -13.26 4.54 -11.95
N GLU A 222 -13.31 5.81 -12.31
CA GLU A 222 -14.41 6.42 -13.07
C GLU A 222 -13.84 6.91 -14.39
N GLN A 223 -14.48 6.47 -15.48
CA GLN A 223 -14.04 6.76 -16.85
C GLN A 223 -15.08 7.60 -17.58
N THR A 224 -14.60 8.66 -18.20
CA THR A 224 -15.34 9.49 -19.16
C THR A 224 -14.56 9.59 -20.48
N ASP A 225 -15.11 10.25 -21.47
CA ASP A 225 -14.38 10.47 -22.74
C ASP A 225 -13.17 11.40 -22.56
N ASP A 226 -13.21 12.33 -21.58
CA ASP A 226 -12.16 13.34 -21.36
C ASP A 226 -11.20 13.02 -20.22
N TYR A 227 -11.63 12.22 -19.24
CA TYR A 227 -10.92 12.01 -17.97
C TYR A 227 -11.04 10.58 -17.48
N ILE A 228 -9.98 10.12 -16.83
CA ILE A 228 -10.02 9.00 -15.87
C ILE A 228 -9.79 9.57 -14.48
N VAL A 229 -10.65 9.23 -13.54
CA VAL A 229 -10.47 9.53 -12.12
C VAL A 229 -10.13 8.23 -11.40
N ILE A 230 -8.98 8.18 -10.73
CA ILE A 230 -8.54 7.06 -9.89
C ILE A 230 -8.68 7.52 -8.44
N LEU A 231 -9.76 7.10 -7.79
CA LEU A 231 -9.98 7.32 -6.36
C LEU A 231 -9.31 6.21 -5.57
N LEU A 232 -8.56 6.59 -4.56
CA LEU A 232 -7.84 5.70 -3.66
C LEU A 232 -8.51 5.75 -2.29
N GLU A 233 -8.74 4.59 -1.70
CA GLU A 233 -9.44 4.49 -0.42
C GLU A 233 -8.71 5.26 0.70
N MET A 234 -7.37 5.15 0.75
CA MET A 234 -6.58 5.83 1.76
C MET A 234 -6.59 7.34 1.55
N VAL A 235 -7.06 8.08 2.58
CA VAL A 235 -7.19 9.55 2.58
C VAL A 235 -8.10 10.08 1.47
N HIS A 236 -8.86 9.20 0.80
CA HIS A 236 -9.74 9.51 -0.36
C HIS A 236 -9.03 10.36 -1.44
N ASP A 237 -7.74 10.11 -1.64
CA ASP A 237 -6.97 10.75 -2.70
C ASP A 237 -7.58 10.47 -4.07
N ALA A 238 -7.71 11.48 -4.91
CA ALA A 238 -8.24 11.36 -6.25
C ALA A 238 -7.23 11.88 -7.28
N ARG A 239 -6.78 10.98 -8.15
CA ARG A 239 -5.89 11.32 -9.25
C ARG A 239 -6.70 11.48 -10.52
N ILE A 240 -6.59 12.65 -11.15
CA ILE A 240 -7.31 12.99 -12.37
C ILE A 240 -6.32 12.89 -13.54
N VAL A 241 -6.61 11.98 -14.45
CA VAL A 241 -5.85 11.80 -15.70
C VAL A 241 -6.61 12.46 -16.84
N ARG A 242 -6.01 13.46 -17.50
CA ARG A 242 -6.56 14.13 -18.66
C ARG A 242 -6.32 13.27 -19.90
N LEU A 243 -7.35 12.89 -20.63
CA LEU A 243 -7.21 12.02 -21.80
C LEU A 243 -6.93 12.82 -23.07
N LYS A 244 -5.91 12.39 -23.82
CA LYS A 244 -5.66 12.85 -25.20
C LYS A 244 -6.75 12.32 -26.11
N GLN A 245 -7.22 13.19 -26.98
CA GLN A 245 -8.19 12.86 -28.02
C GLN A 245 -7.56 13.12 -29.38
N ASP A 246 -8.09 12.53 -30.44
CA ASP A 246 -7.52 12.61 -31.80
C ASP A 246 -7.37 14.04 -32.33
N ASP A 247 -8.27 14.97 -31.89
CA ASP A 247 -8.30 16.36 -32.31
C ASP A 247 -7.68 17.33 -31.31
N ARG A 248 -7.21 16.84 -30.14
CA ARG A 248 -6.71 17.67 -29.03
C ARG A 248 -5.40 17.15 -28.47
N THR A 249 -4.35 17.91 -28.69
CA THR A 249 -3.07 17.70 -28.01
C THR A 249 -3.20 18.16 -26.56
N ILE A 250 -2.86 17.29 -25.62
CA ILE A 250 -2.74 17.63 -24.20
C ILE A 250 -1.26 17.52 -23.82
N GLU A 251 -0.75 18.56 -23.22
CA GLU A 251 0.61 18.62 -22.69
C GLU A 251 0.55 18.67 -21.17
N HIS A 252 1.65 18.28 -20.54
CA HIS A 252 1.84 18.47 -19.11
C HIS A 252 1.82 19.96 -18.76
N LEU A 253 1.43 20.25 -17.53
CA LEU A 253 1.57 21.58 -16.95
C LEU A 253 3.05 21.99 -16.96
N GLY A 254 3.32 23.30 -16.92
CA GLY A 254 4.69 23.80 -16.82
C GLY A 254 5.39 23.26 -15.56
N PRO A 255 6.72 23.07 -15.59
CA PRO A 255 7.48 22.46 -14.49
C PRO A 255 7.42 23.26 -13.17
N GLU A 256 6.97 24.51 -13.23
CA GLU A 256 6.71 25.36 -12.06
C GLU A 256 5.43 24.95 -11.30
N VAL A 257 4.55 24.16 -11.91
CA VAL A 257 3.33 23.64 -11.28
C VAL A 257 3.60 22.23 -10.80
N GLN A 258 3.91 22.09 -9.55
CA GLN A 258 4.14 20.79 -8.91
C GLN A 258 2.93 20.42 -8.05
N LEU A 259 2.50 19.16 -8.15
CA LEU A 259 1.34 18.61 -7.46
C LEU A 259 1.75 17.39 -6.63
N TRP A 260 1.06 17.15 -5.52
CA TRP A 260 1.36 15.98 -4.67
C TRP A 260 1.21 14.65 -5.40
N LEU A 261 0.17 14.50 -6.21
CA LEU A 261 -0.08 13.30 -7.00
C LEU A 261 0.53 13.36 -8.41
N GLY A 262 1.25 14.45 -8.72
CA GLY A 262 1.77 14.74 -10.05
C GLY A 262 0.69 15.21 -11.02
N ASP A 263 1.12 15.60 -12.22
CA ASP A 263 0.28 15.96 -13.35
C ASP A 263 0.19 14.76 -14.31
N SER A 264 -1.00 14.20 -14.47
CA SER A 264 -1.23 12.99 -15.25
C SER A 264 -1.94 13.29 -16.56
N ILE A 265 -1.38 12.81 -17.67
CA ILE A 265 -2.04 12.75 -18.97
C ILE A 265 -2.14 11.29 -19.44
N GLY A 266 -3.19 10.95 -20.19
CA GLY A 266 -3.40 9.58 -20.64
C GLY A 266 -3.80 9.49 -22.09
N TRP A 267 -3.58 8.33 -22.69
CA TRP A 267 -4.04 7.98 -24.03
C TRP A 267 -4.24 6.46 -24.13
N TRP A 268 -4.97 6.04 -25.15
CA TRP A 268 -5.17 4.63 -25.42
C TRP A 268 -4.15 4.13 -26.44
N GLU A 269 -3.56 2.99 -26.16
CA GLU A 269 -2.77 2.16 -27.08
C GLU A 269 -3.51 0.83 -27.22
N ASP A 270 -4.24 0.64 -28.29
CA ASP A 270 -5.16 -0.48 -28.46
C ASP A 270 -6.12 -0.61 -27.24
N ASP A 271 -6.06 -1.70 -26.50
CA ASP A 271 -6.87 -2.00 -25.33
C ASP A 271 -6.18 -1.63 -23.99
N THR A 272 -5.14 -0.84 -24.04
CA THR A 272 -4.38 -0.41 -22.85
C THR A 272 -4.44 1.10 -22.68
N LEU A 273 -4.91 1.54 -21.52
CA LEU A 273 -4.76 2.94 -21.09
C LEU A 273 -3.32 3.15 -20.64
N VAL A 274 -2.62 4.09 -21.26
CA VAL A 274 -1.31 4.56 -20.84
C VAL A 274 -1.46 5.88 -20.11
N VAL A 275 -0.85 6.01 -18.96
CA VAL A 275 -0.85 7.22 -18.14
C VAL A 275 0.60 7.64 -17.91
N ASP A 276 0.89 8.86 -18.31
CA ASP A 276 2.18 9.51 -18.09
C ASP A 276 2.01 10.55 -16.98
N THR A 277 2.87 10.50 -15.96
CA THR A 277 2.76 11.39 -14.79
C THR A 277 4.12 12.00 -14.46
N THR A 278 4.15 13.33 -14.41
CA THR A 278 5.32 14.16 -14.06
C THR A 278 4.93 15.22 -13.02
N ASN A 279 5.79 16.21 -12.80
CA ASN A 279 5.52 17.38 -11.97
C ASN A 279 5.10 17.05 -10.53
N PHE A 280 5.73 16.02 -9.96
CA PHE A 280 5.53 15.69 -8.55
C PHE A 280 6.13 16.75 -7.64
N LEU A 281 5.39 17.15 -6.63
CA LEU A 281 5.96 17.86 -5.50
C LEU A 281 6.90 16.93 -4.74
N PRO A 282 8.17 17.32 -4.46
CA PRO A 282 9.08 16.48 -3.70
C PRO A 282 8.50 16.09 -2.34
N GLN A 283 8.45 14.81 -2.07
CA GLN A 283 7.94 14.25 -0.83
C GLN A 283 8.56 12.88 -0.56
N GLU A 284 8.17 12.25 0.53
CA GLU A 284 8.64 10.93 0.90
C GLU A 284 8.57 9.93 -0.27
N GLY A 285 9.71 9.38 -0.64
CA GLY A 285 9.83 8.35 -1.69
C GLY A 285 9.84 8.85 -3.13
N GLY A 286 9.99 10.17 -3.36
CA GLY A 286 10.14 10.72 -4.71
C GLY A 286 10.74 12.11 -4.75
N SER A 287 11.29 12.49 -5.89
CA SER A 287 11.83 13.81 -6.17
C SER A 287 11.00 14.58 -7.19
N ALA A 288 11.33 15.85 -7.42
CA ALA A 288 10.73 16.64 -8.50
C ALA A 288 11.09 16.11 -9.91
N ALA A 289 12.13 15.28 -10.02
CA ALA A 289 12.53 14.64 -11.28
C ALA A 289 11.83 13.30 -11.51
N LYS A 290 10.93 12.89 -10.62
CA LYS A 290 10.18 11.64 -10.75
C LYS A 290 9.28 11.69 -11.98
N HIS A 291 9.36 10.63 -12.78
CA HIS A 291 8.51 10.37 -13.93
C HIS A 291 7.97 8.94 -13.84
N VAL A 292 6.68 8.78 -14.03
CA VAL A 292 6.02 7.47 -13.95
C VAL A 292 5.15 7.26 -15.18
N VAL A 293 5.36 6.13 -15.84
CA VAL A 293 4.48 5.66 -16.91
C VAL A 293 3.73 4.43 -16.41
N GLU A 294 2.41 4.50 -16.42
CA GLU A 294 1.52 3.43 -15.96
C GLU A 294 0.71 2.90 -17.14
N ARG A 295 0.40 1.61 -17.11
CA ARG A 295 -0.38 0.93 -18.14
C ARG A 295 -1.46 0.09 -17.49
N PHE A 296 -2.70 0.35 -17.84
CA PHE A 296 -3.87 -0.33 -17.32
C PHE A 296 -4.48 -1.14 -18.45
N THR A 297 -4.37 -2.46 -18.37
CA THR A 297 -4.92 -3.38 -19.37
C THR A 297 -6.04 -4.18 -18.76
N MET A 298 -7.26 -4.02 -19.29
CA MET A 298 -8.41 -4.81 -18.86
C MET A 298 -8.22 -6.27 -19.26
N MET A 299 -8.32 -7.15 -18.28
CA MET A 299 -8.21 -8.59 -18.48
C MET A 299 -9.60 -9.23 -18.67
N PRO A 300 -9.68 -10.38 -19.36
CA PRO A 300 -10.91 -11.17 -19.36
C PRO A 300 -11.33 -11.49 -17.93
N GLY A 301 -12.59 -11.17 -17.57
CA GLY A 301 -13.07 -11.37 -16.20
C GLY A 301 -13.19 -10.09 -15.38
N GLY A 302 -12.64 -8.97 -15.87
CA GLY A 302 -12.80 -7.64 -15.28
C GLY A 302 -11.63 -7.17 -14.41
N ASP A 303 -10.64 -8.01 -14.15
CA ASP A 303 -9.42 -7.58 -13.48
C ASP A 303 -8.62 -6.61 -14.37
N VAL A 304 -7.82 -5.75 -13.76
CA VAL A 304 -6.88 -4.86 -14.47
C VAL A 304 -5.45 -5.32 -14.21
N LEU A 305 -4.72 -5.65 -15.27
CA LEU A 305 -3.27 -5.78 -15.19
C LEU A 305 -2.67 -4.38 -15.16
N TYR A 306 -2.15 -4.02 -14.01
CA TYR A 306 -1.48 -2.75 -13.78
C TYR A 306 0.03 -2.93 -13.89
N HIS A 307 0.63 -2.28 -14.89
CA HIS A 307 2.07 -2.23 -15.10
C HIS A 307 2.55 -0.79 -14.94
N PHE A 308 3.75 -0.62 -14.39
CA PHE A 308 4.33 0.71 -14.20
C PHE A 308 5.84 0.70 -14.45
N THR A 309 6.36 1.86 -14.85
CA THR A 309 7.79 2.16 -14.93
C THR A 309 8.05 3.47 -14.20
N VAL A 310 9.10 3.50 -13.40
CA VAL A 310 9.51 4.67 -12.61
C VAL A 310 10.91 5.09 -12.99
N GLU A 311 11.07 6.35 -13.31
CA GLU A 311 12.33 7.04 -13.48
C GLU A 311 12.43 8.14 -12.42
N ASP A 312 13.45 8.11 -11.60
CA ASP A 312 13.74 9.16 -10.61
C ASP A 312 15.24 9.19 -10.37
N PRO A 313 16.00 9.84 -11.27
CA PRO A 313 17.46 9.79 -11.25
C PRO A 313 18.08 10.48 -10.02
N LEU A 314 17.30 11.27 -9.25
CA LEU A 314 17.77 11.86 -8.00
C LEU A 314 17.66 10.87 -6.83
N ILE A 315 16.82 9.84 -6.96
CA ILE A 315 16.63 8.82 -5.92
C ILE A 315 17.27 7.49 -6.31
N TRP A 316 17.16 7.04 -7.57
CA TRP A 316 17.57 5.72 -8.03
C TRP A 316 18.65 5.78 -9.09
N THR A 317 19.57 4.83 -9.05
CA THR A 317 20.67 4.74 -10.04
C THR A 317 20.24 4.23 -11.42
N ALA A 318 19.02 3.68 -11.52
CA ALA A 318 18.42 3.19 -12.75
C ALA A 318 16.89 3.22 -12.67
N PRO A 319 16.18 3.23 -13.81
CA PRO A 319 14.72 3.01 -13.84
C PRO A 319 14.36 1.63 -13.27
N TRP A 320 13.14 1.51 -12.78
CA TRP A 320 12.59 0.26 -12.30
C TRP A 320 11.13 0.10 -12.74
N ALA A 321 10.70 -1.14 -12.89
CA ALA A 321 9.37 -1.43 -13.38
C ALA A 321 8.76 -2.64 -12.66
N GLY A 322 7.44 -2.68 -12.61
CA GLY A 322 6.71 -3.77 -12.00
C GLY A 322 5.31 -3.94 -12.57
N GLN A 323 4.66 -5.03 -12.16
CA GLN A 323 3.26 -5.27 -12.50
C GLN A 323 2.58 -6.13 -11.45
N TYR A 324 1.27 -5.93 -11.30
CA TYR A 324 0.41 -6.78 -10.48
C TYR A 324 -1.06 -6.59 -10.89
N LEU A 325 -1.95 -7.44 -10.37
CA LEU A 325 -3.37 -7.35 -10.68
C LEU A 325 -4.11 -6.46 -9.69
N TRP A 326 -4.99 -5.61 -10.20
CA TRP A 326 -6.09 -5.01 -9.48
C TRP A 326 -7.32 -5.88 -9.74
N ARG A 327 -7.81 -6.57 -8.74
CA ARG A 327 -8.90 -7.51 -8.88
C ARG A 327 -10.24 -6.79 -8.85
N ALA A 328 -11.10 -7.04 -9.84
CA ALA A 328 -12.45 -6.51 -9.84
C ALA A 328 -13.20 -6.91 -8.57
N SER A 329 -13.86 -5.96 -7.92
CA SER A 329 -14.59 -6.17 -6.68
C SER A 329 -15.97 -5.51 -6.71
N ASP A 330 -16.95 -6.20 -6.12
CA ASP A 330 -18.29 -5.66 -5.89
C ASP A 330 -18.36 -4.89 -4.55
N GLU A 331 -17.28 -4.89 -3.76
CA GLU A 331 -17.20 -4.19 -2.48
C GLU A 331 -17.11 -2.68 -2.69
N SER A 332 -17.64 -1.94 -1.74
CA SER A 332 -17.60 -0.47 -1.77
C SER A 332 -16.29 0.06 -1.22
N VAL A 333 -15.80 1.15 -1.80
CA VAL A 333 -14.75 1.96 -1.17
C VAL A 333 -15.37 2.71 -0.01
N TYR A 334 -14.83 2.50 1.19
CA TYR A 334 -15.32 3.14 2.40
C TYR A 334 -14.62 4.48 2.65
N GLU A 335 -15.26 5.32 3.45
CA GLU A 335 -14.66 6.56 3.92
C GLU A 335 -13.43 6.27 4.78
N TYR A 336 -12.34 6.98 4.51
CA TYR A 336 -11.16 7.03 5.37
C TYR A 336 -11.17 8.36 6.14
N ALA A 337 -11.76 8.36 7.32
CA ALA A 337 -11.96 9.54 8.17
C ALA A 337 -10.65 9.90 8.93
N CYS A 338 -9.62 10.27 8.18
CA CYS A 338 -8.28 10.54 8.72
C CYS A 338 -8.28 11.75 9.67
N HIS A 339 -8.89 12.86 9.26
CA HIS A 339 -8.90 14.10 10.04
C HIS A 339 -9.65 13.94 11.34
N GLU A 340 -10.83 13.31 11.32
CA GLU A 340 -11.70 13.10 12.47
C GLU A 340 -11.08 12.19 13.52
N GLY A 341 -10.24 11.23 13.09
CA GLY A 341 -9.53 10.29 13.94
C GLY A 341 -8.12 10.73 14.34
N ASN A 342 -7.63 11.87 13.87
CA ASN A 342 -6.23 12.29 14.02
C ASN A 342 -5.96 12.96 15.40
N TYR A 343 -6.24 12.24 16.47
CA TYR A 343 -5.88 12.69 17.82
C TYR A 343 -4.37 12.69 18.09
N ALA A 344 -3.61 11.96 17.28
CA ALA A 344 -2.16 11.85 17.44
C ALA A 344 -1.46 13.19 17.19
N MET A 345 -1.87 13.95 16.18
CA MET A 345 -1.23 15.23 15.84
C MET A 345 -1.27 16.23 17.02
N GLU A 346 -2.44 16.45 17.60
CA GLU A 346 -2.59 17.34 18.76
C GLU A 346 -1.75 16.86 19.94
N ASN A 347 -1.78 15.55 20.23
CA ASN A 347 -1.06 14.98 21.37
C ASN A 347 0.47 15.04 21.17
N VAL A 348 0.97 14.83 19.96
CA VAL A 348 2.40 14.94 19.62
C VAL A 348 2.88 16.38 19.82
N LEU A 349 2.18 17.36 19.24
CA LEU A 349 2.56 18.77 19.35
C LEU A 349 2.44 19.29 20.79
N ARG A 350 1.39 18.88 21.52
CA ARG A 350 1.23 19.22 22.92
C ARG A 350 2.32 18.60 23.80
N GLY A 351 2.63 17.31 23.57
CA GLY A 351 3.71 16.64 24.28
C GLY A 351 5.06 17.36 24.09
N ALA A 352 5.33 17.80 22.86
CA ALA A 352 6.52 18.58 22.56
C ALA A 352 6.55 19.91 23.36
N ARG A 353 5.45 20.66 23.44
CA ARG A 353 5.37 21.91 24.24
C ARG A 353 5.59 21.67 25.74
N LEU A 354 5.14 20.53 26.27
CA LEU A 354 5.36 20.18 27.66
C LEU A 354 6.85 19.91 27.94
N LEU A 355 7.48 19.11 27.09
CA LEU A 355 8.94 18.80 27.21
C LEU A 355 9.81 20.04 27.04
N GLU A 356 9.45 20.95 26.12
CA GLU A 356 10.17 22.22 25.94
C GLU A 356 10.07 23.12 27.16
N ALA A 357 8.85 23.25 27.73
CA ALA A 357 8.63 24.05 28.93
C ALA A 357 9.47 23.50 30.09
N GLU A 358 9.53 22.17 30.26
CA GLU A 358 10.36 21.52 31.27
C GLU A 358 11.86 21.80 31.04
N ALA A 359 12.34 21.60 29.81
CA ALA A 359 13.74 21.81 29.45
C ALA A 359 14.19 23.26 29.65
N LEU A 360 13.31 24.24 29.40
CA LEU A 360 13.57 25.67 29.53
C LEU A 360 13.25 26.23 30.93
N GLY A 361 12.75 25.40 31.86
CA GLY A 361 12.32 25.84 33.17
C GLY A 361 11.15 26.84 33.12
N GLN A 362 10.28 26.73 32.11
CA GLN A 362 9.10 27.57 31.89
C GLN A 362 7.83 26.98 32.56
N PRO A 363 6.81 27.79 32.87
CA PRO A 363 5.52 27.26 33.31
C PRO A 363 4.93 26.32 32.25
N LEU A 364 4.37 25.18 32.68
CA LEU A 364 3.66 24.26 31.80
C LEU A 364 2.50 24.97 31.09
N PRO A 365 2.27 24.69 29.78
CA PRO A 365 1.10 25.19 29.07
C PRO A 365 -0.20 24.78 29.76
N GLU A 366 -1.17 25.72 29.85
CA GLU A 366 -2.48 25.43 30.43
C GLU A 366 -3.15 24.28 29.65
N THR A 367 -3.70 23.32 30.38
CA THR A 367 -4.57 22.27 29.81
C THR A 367 -5.92 22.91 29.48
N ARG A 368 -6.22 22.99 28.17
CA ARG A 368 -7.60 23.27 27.72
C ARG A 368 -8.43 22.01 27.72
#